data_15b7d88d7108d32af97ca0d42c9c003a
#
_entry.id   15b7d88d7108d32af97ca0d42c9c003a
#
_cell.length_a   1.000
_cell.length_b   1.000
_cell.length_c   1.000
_cell.angle_alpha   90.00
_cell.angle_beta   90.00
_cell.angle_gamma   90.00
#
_symmetry.space_group_name_H-M   'P 1'
#
loop_
_entity.id
_entity.type
_entity.pdbx_description
1 polymer ?
#
loop_
_entity_poly.entity_id
_entity_poly.type
_entity_poly.pdbx_seq_one_letter_code
_entity_poly.pdbx_strand_id
1 'polypeptide(L)'
;VVISPSATSPGLSTAEDNGLFFRTAPSDARQGVVMTEVLMEQGIKEVAVTYTNNDYGKGLADSFAAAFEAAGGTVTINASHEDGKADYSAEVGALAAAGGDRLVVAGYVDQGGSGIVRAALDSGAFDTFHFPDGMIGAKLEENFGSEIDGSTGQHPGTDSPGAAKFADMVGGAFDATSPFT
;
A
#
# COMPACT_ATOMS: atom_id res chain seq x y z
N VAL A 1 21.81 5.50 -17.74
CA VAL A 1 21.11 6.18 -16.64
C VAL A 1 19.64 5.79 -16.68
N VAL A 2 19.11 5.35 -15.55
CA VAL A 2 17.69 5.02 -15.38
C VAL A 2 17.13 5.95 -14.31
N ILE A 3 15.96 6.56 -14.59
CA ILE A 3 15.22 7.37 -13.63
C ILE A 3 13.81 6.80 -13.54
N SER A 4 13.38 6.39 -12.33
CA SER A 4 12.04 5.86 -12.10
C SER A 4 11.20 6.84 -11.26
N PRO A 5 9.99 7.18 -11.69
CA PRO A 5 9.06 7.98 -10.88
C PRO A 5 8.34 7.17 -9.80
N SER A 6 8.31 5.83 -9.90
CA SER A 6 7.43 4.99 -9.10
C SER A 6 8.06 3.73 -8.48
N ALA A 7 9.35 3.47 -8.72
CA ALA A 7 10.03 2.30 -8.17
C ALA A 7 10.41 2.52 -6.71
N THR A 8 9.69 1.91 -5.78
CA THR A 8 9.78 2.16 -4.33
C THR A 8 10.56 1.11 -3.56
N SER A 9 10.87 -0.07 -4.15
CA SER A 9 11.54 -1.17 -3.45
C SER A 9 12.82 -0.73 -2.71
N PRO A 10 12.99 -1.09 -1.42
CA PRO A 10 14.20 -0.76 -0.65
C PRO A 10 15.48 -1.33 -1.25
N GLY A 11 15.40 -2.51 -1.90
CA GLY A 11 16.55 -3.16 -2.55
C GLY A 11 17.21 -2.31 -3.64
N LEU A 12 16.46 -1.39 -4.26
CA LEU A 12 17.00 -0.48 -5.26
C LEU A 12 17.98 0.56 -4.68
N SER A 13 17.92 0.82 -3.37
CA SER A 13 18.85 1.75 -2.70
C SER A 13 20.27 1.18 -2.55
N THR A 14 20.40 -0.15 -2.65
CA THR A 14 21.67 -0.88 -2.45
C THR A 14 22.05 -1.74 -3.66
N ALA A 15 21.34 -1.59 -4.78
CA ALA A 15 21.64 -2.29 -6.01
C ALA A 15 23.01 -1.87 -6.56
N GLU A 16 23.77 -2.84 -7.11
CA GLU A 16 25.03 -2.57 -7.79
C GLU A 16 24.77 -2.03 -9.21
N ASP A 17 24.43 -0.76 -9.29
CA ASP A 17 24.01 -0.07 -10.52
C ASP A 17 25.06 0.92 -11.07
N ASN A 18 26.27 0.93 -10.48
CA ASN A 18 27.34 1.89 -10.76
C ASN A 18 26.90 3.38 -10.60
N GLY A 19 25.91 3.65 -9.75
CA GLY A 19 25.37 4.99 -9.54
C GLY A 19 24.53 5.51 -10.72
N LEU A 20 23.95 4.62 -11.51
CA LEU A 20 23.19 4.98 -12.71
C LEU A 20 21.67 4.82 -12.56
N PHE A 21 21.18 4.35 -11.41
CA PHE A 21 19.76 4.31 -11.08
C PHE A 21 19.38 5.48 -10.16
N PHE A 22 18.32 6.16 -10.51
CA PHE A 22 17.73 7.24 -9.72
C PHE A 22 16.22 7.03 -9.59
N ARG A 23 15.64 7.49 -8.48
CA ARG A 23 14.19 7.53 -8.31
C ARG A 23 13.74 8.84 -7.68
N THR A 24 12.54 9.28 -8.05
CA THR A 24 11.88 10.45 -7.47
C THR A 24 10.83 10.07 -6.43
N ALA A 25 10.41 8.77 -6.39
CA ALA A 25 9.55 8.23 -5.36
C ALA A 25 10.34 7.91 -4.07
N PRO A 26 9.72 8.03 -2.88
CA PRO A 26 10.32 7.58 -1.63
C PRO A 26 10.47 6.05 -1.61
N SER A 27 11.31 5.55 -0.70
CA SER A 27 11.46 4.10 -0.48
C SER A 27 10.34 3.53 0.39
N ASP A 28 9.93 2.28 0.12
CA ASP A 28 9.00 1.52 0.96
C ASP A 28 9.51 1.33 2.40
N ALA A 29 10.81 1.40 2.63
CA ALA A 29 11.37 1.45 3.98
C ALA A 29 10.85 2.67 4.76
N ARG A 30 10.69 3.84 4.10
CA ARG A 30 10.09 5.02 4.72
C ARG A 30 8.57 4.89 4.79
N GLN A 31 7.95 4.34 3.75
CA GLN A 31 6.50 4.11 3.73
C GLN A 31 6.07 3.22 4.89
N GLY A 32 6.76 2.09 5.13
CA GLY A 32 6.47 1.19 6.26
C GLY A 32 6.52 1.88 7.62
N VAL A 33 7.45 2.83 7.82
CA VAL A 33 7.50 3.65 9.04
C VAL A 33 6.28 4.56 9.15
N VAL A 34 5.90 5.24 8.08
CA VAL A 34 4.71 6.13 8.07
C VAL A 34 3.43 5.34 8.33
N MET A 35 3.26 4.17 7.70
CA MET A 35 2.14 3.26 7.96
C MET A 35 2.06 2.91 9.44
N THR A 36 3.20 2.59 10.04
CA THR A 36 3.32 2.28 11.47
C THR A 36 2.89 3.47 12.34
N GLU A 37 3.42 4.66 12.05
CA GLU A 37 3.08 5.90 12.77
C GLU A 37 1.55 6.13 12.75
N VAL A 38 0.93 6.08 11.56
CA VAL A 38 -0.52 6.29 11.39
C VAL A 38 -1.35 5.28 12.18
N LEU A 39 -1.01 3.99 12.12
CA LEU A 39 -1.77 2.94 12.82
C LEU A 39 -1.59 3.03 14.34
N MET A 40 -0.37 3.29 14.81
CA MET A 40 -0.09 3.46 16.24
C MET A 40 -0.78 4.69 16.83
N GLU A 41 -0.86 5.80 16.11
CA GLU A 41 -1.62 7.01 16.53
C GLU A 41 -3.12 6.72 16.66
N GLN A 42 -3.66 5.81 15.87
CA GLN A 42 -5.04 5.33 15.96
C GLN A 42 -5.26 4.29 17.09
N GLY A 43 -4.21 3.90 17.78
CA GLY A 43 -4.27 2.90 18.85
C GLY A 43 -4.32 1.45 18.36
N ILE A 44 -4.12 1.21 17.05
CA ILE A 44 -4.07 -0.13 16.46
C ILE A 44 -2.81 -0.84 16.94
N LYS A 45 -2.96 -2.06 17.49
CA LYS A 45 -1.88 -2.84 18.07
C LYS A 45 -1.64 -4.18 17.38
N GLU A 46 -2.66 -4.71 16.73
CA GLU A 46 -2.59 -5.99 16.02
C GLU A 46 -3.12 -5.83 14.61
N VAL A 47 -2.37 -6.30 13.64
CA VAL A 47 -2.76 -6.22 12.22
C VAL A 47 -2.55 -7.55 11.51
N ALA A 48 -3.47 -7.91 10.63
CA ALA A 48 -3.23 -8.87 9.58
C ALA A 48 -2.66 -8.13 8.35
N VAL A 49 -1.69 -8.74 7.67
CA VAL A 49 -1.08 -8.19 6.46
C VAL A 49 -1.25 -9.16 5.32
N THR A 50 -1.74 -8.66 4.20
CA THR A 50 -1.69 -9.39 2.93
C THR A 50 -1.02 -8.54 1.86
N TYR A 51 -0.34 -9.18 0.92
CA TYR A 51 0.36 -8.46 -0.14
C TYR A 51 0.23 -9.15 -1.50
N THR A 52 0.15 -8.36 -2.57
CA THR A 52 0.25 -8.89 -3.93
C THR A 52 1.58 -9.62 -4.11
N ASN A 53 1.56 -10.87 -4.60
CA ASN A 53 2.75 -11.71 -4.75
C ASN A 53 3.68 -11.20 -5.85
N ASN A 54 4.33 -10.07 -5.59
CA ASN A 54 5.37 -9.48 -6.42
C ASN A 54 6.40 -8.75 -5.55
N ASP A 55 7.48 -8.24 -6.16
CA ASP A 55 8.59 -7.61 -5.45
C ASP A 55 8.16 -6.34 -4.68
N TYR A 56 7.21 -5.57 -5.23
CA TYR A 56 6.67 -4.39 -4.56
C TYR A 56 5.86 -4.80 -3.32
N GLY A 57 4.82 -5.61 -3.50
CA GLY A 57 3.93 -6.01 -2.39
C GLY A 57 4.69 -6.67 -1.25
N LYS A 58 5.59 -7.62 -1.59
CA LYS A 58 6.42 -8.30 -0.58
C LYS A 58 7.37 -7.34 0.12
N GLY A 59 8.09 -6.50 -0.62
CA GLY A 59 9.07 -5.57 -0.05
C GLY A 59 8.44 -4.54 0.89
N LEU A 60 7.26 -4.02 0.52
CA LEU A 60 6.50 -3.10 1.37
C LEU A 60 5.94 -3.80 2.61
N ALA A 61 5.34 -4.99 2.46
CA ALA A 61 4.80 -5.75 3.58
C ALA A 61 5.87 -6.11 4.61
N ASP A 62 7.05 -6.55 4.15
CA ASP A 62 8.18 -6.86 5.02
C ASP A 62 8.72 -5.61 5.73
N SER A 63 8.83 -4.48 5.02
CA SER A 63 9.28 -3.20 5.59
C SER A 63 8.31 -2.67 6.65
N PHE A 64 7.01 -2.77 6.37
CA PHE A 64 5.97 -2.39 7.32
C PHE A 64 5.97 -3.30 8.54
N ALA A 65 5.98 -4.62 8.35
CA ALA A 65 5.98 -5.58 9.45
C ALA A 65 7.15 -5.34 10.41
N ALA A 66 8.36 -5.16 9.88
CA ALA A 66 9.54 -4.87 10.69
C ALA A 66 9.40 -3.55 11.48
N ALA A 67 8.87 -2.50 10.85
CA ALA A 67 8.65 -1.21 11.52
C ALA A 67 7.56 -1.29 12.61
N PHE A 68 6.45 -1.99 12.32
CA PHE A 68 5.32 -2.12 13.22
C PHE A 68 5.67 -2.93 14.46
N GLU A 69 6.39 -4.05 14.29
CA GLU A 69 6.88 -4.88 15.40
C GLU A 69 7.93 -4.12 16.24
N ALA A 70 8.84 -3.38 15.60
CA ALA A 70 9.81 -2.54 16.31
C ALA A 70 9.16 -1.44 17.15
N ALA A 71 7.96 -0.95 16.75
CA ALA A 71 7.17 0.01 17.49
C ALA A 71 6.28 -0.65 18.57
N GLY A 72 6.34 -1.96 18.76
CA GLY A 72 5.60 -2.71 19.76
C GLY A 72 4.21 -3.18 19.32
N GLY A 73 3.93 -3.16 18.01
CA GLY A 73 2.76 -3.79 17.42
C GLY A 73 2.96 -5.28 17.17
N THR A 74 1.90 -5.96 16.80
CA THR A 74 1.90 -7.39 16.45
C THR A 74 1.38 -7.56 15.01
N VAL A 75 2.15 -8.21 14.16
CA VAL A 75 1.68 -8.70 12.86
C VAL A 75 1.22 -10.15 13.05
N THR A 76 -0.10 -10.37 13.02
CA THR A 76 -0.70 -11.68 13.28
C THR A 76 -0.44 -12.68 12.16
N ILE A 77 -0.38 -12.16 10.93
CA ILE A 77 -0.05 -12.90 9.71
C ILE A 77 0.50 -11.92 8.67
N ASN A 78 1.46 -12.39 7.87
CA ASN A 78 1.97 -11.69 6.69
C ASN A 78 1.97 -12.68 5.51
N ALA A 79 0.95 -12.63 4.65
CA ALA A 79 0.71 -13.65 3.62
C ALA A 79 0.45 -13.02 2.25
N SER A 80 0.95 -13.66 1.21
CA SER A 80 0.71 -13.22 -0.17
C SER A 80 -0.68 -13.60 -0.68
N HIS A 81 -1.18 -12.79 -1.60
CA HIS A 81 -2.28 -13.14 -2.49
C HIS A 81 -1.84 -13.02 -3.95
N GLU A 82 -2.39 -13.88 -4.80
CA GLU A 82 -2.11 -13.85 -6.23
C GLU A 82 -3.02 -12.84 -6.95
N ASP A 83 -2.50 -12.26 -8.03
CA ASP A 83 -3.30 -11.48 -8.96
C ASP A 83 -4.23 -12.38 -9.79
N GLY A 84 -5.33 -11.80 -10.30
CA GLY A 84 -6.20 -12.42 -11.30
C GLY A 84 -7.01 -13.62 -10.82
N LYS A 85 -7.11 -13.87 -9.51
CA LYS A 85 -8.00 -14.92 -8.98
C LYS A 85 -9.46 -14.49 -9.05
N ALA A 86 -10.33 -15.46 -9.32
CA ALA A 86 -11.78 -15.27 -9.29
C ALA A 86 -12.36 -15.27 -7.86
N ASP A 87 -11.64 -15.84 -6.88
CA ASP A 87 -12.07 -16.00 -5.50
C ASP A 87 -10.89 -15.90 -4.53
N TYR A 88 -11.04 -15.09 -3.49
CA TYR A 88 -10.06 -14.85 -2.43
C TYR A 88 -10.53 -15.35 -1.05
N SER A 89 -11.59 -16.15 -0.99
CA SER A 89 -12.16 -16.64 0.28
C SER A 89 -11.15 -17.43 1.12
N ALA A 90 -10.24 -18.17 0.48
CA ALA A 90 -9.23 -18.96 1.19
C ALA A 90 -8.18 -18.06 1.86
N GLU A 91 -7.70 -17.04 1.16
CA GLU A 91 -6.76 -16.06 1.69
C GLU A 91 -7.39 -15.27 2.84
N VAL A 92 -8.61 -14.76 2.63
CA VAL A 92 -9.34 -14.01 3.66
C VAL A 92 -9.67 -14.90 4.86
N GLY A 93 -10.02 -16.18 4.63
CA GLY A 93 -10.22 -17.15 5.71
C GLY A 93 -8.97 -17.35 6.58
N ALA A 94 -7.78 -17.39 5.98
CA ALA A 94 -6.52 -17.49 6.72
C ALA A 94 -6.22 -16.20 7.50
N LEU A 95 -6.46 -15.02 6.89
CA LEU A 95 -6.31 -13.71 7.54
C LEU A 95 -7.26 -13.57 8.74
N ALA A 96 -8.53 -13.95 8.56
CA ALA A 96 -9.54 -13.93 9.63
C ALA A 96 -9.19 -14.86 10.79
N ALA A 97 -8.68 -16.07 10.49
CA ALA A 97 -8.25 -17.02 11.51
C ALA A 97 -7.06 -16.53 12.34
N ALA A 98 -6.18 -15.73 11.73
CA ALA A 98 -5.07 -15.09 12.45
C ALA A 98 -5.52 -13.89 13.30
N GLY A 99 -6.63 -13.24 12.93
CA GLY A 99 -7.16 -12.07 13.62
C GLY A 99 -6.36 -10.80 13.36
N GLY A 100 -6.71 -9.74 14.07
CA GLY A 100 -6.11 -8.41 14.03
C GLY A 100 -7.18 -7.32 14.04
N ASP A 101 -6.81 -6.15 14.52
CA ASP A 101 -7.72 -4.99 14.61
C ASP A 101 -7.98 -4.37 13.22
N ARG A 102 -7.08 -4.61 12.26
CA ARG A 102 -7.14 -4.04 10.93
C ARG A 102 -6.43 -4.93 9.90
N LEU A 103 -6.94 -4.92 8.67
CA LEU A 103 -6.28 -5.58 7.55
C LEU A 103 -5.45 -4.56 6.74
N VAL A 104 -4.15 -4.80 6.63
CA VAL A 104 -3.25 -4.07 5.73
C VAL A 104 -3.19 -4.80 4.39
N VAL A 105 -3.49 -4.09 3.29
CA VAL A 105 -3.50 -4.66 1.94
C VAL A 105 -2.38 -4.02 1.11
N ALA A 106 -1.20 -4.63 1.13
CA ALA A 106 0.00 -4.12 0.45
C ALA A 106 0.06 -4.62 -1.00
N GLY A 107 -0.45 -3.81 -1.92
CA GLY A 107 -0.52 -4.20 -3.34
C GLY A 107 -1.12 -3.13 -4.22
N TYR A 108 -1.78 -3.59 -5.26
CA TYR A 108 -2.48 -2.72 -6.21
C TYR A 108 -3.96 -3.06 -6.28
N VAL A 109 -4.79 -2.01 -6.49
CA VAL A 109 -6.25 -2.13 -6.62
C VAL A 109 -6.64 -3.16 -7.68
N ASP A 110 -5.95 -3.17 -8.82
CA ASP A 110 -6.24 -4.01 -9.98
C ASP A 110 -5.38 -5.28 -10.06
N GLN A 111 -4.57 -5.56 -9.05
CA GLN A 111 -3.77 -6.79 -8.94
C GLN A 111 -4.13 -7.60 -7.68
N GLY A 112 -5.39 -7.97 -7.57
CA GLY A 112 -5.92 -8.79 -6.48
C GLY A 112 -6.39 -7.99 -5.26
N GLY A 113 -5.90 -6.76 -5.04
CA GLY A 113 -6.24 -5.94 -3.87
C GLY A 113 -7.75 -5.72 -3.70
N SER A 114 -8.46 -5.34 -4.78
CA SER A 114 -9.93 -5.20 -4.73
C SER A 114 -10.64 -6.52 -4.40
N GLY A 115 -10.13 -7.64 -4.91
CA GLY A 115 -10.71 -8.97 -4.62
C GLY A 115 -10.58 -9.35 -3.14
N ILE A 116 -9.43 -9.05 -2.53
CA ILE A 116 -9.20 -9.23 -1.09
C ILE A 116 -10.16 -8.37 -0.26
N VAL A 117 -10.24 -7.06 -0.58
CA VAL A 117 -11.13 -6.14 0.15
C VAL A 117 -12.58 -6.59 0.04
N ARG A 118 -13.05 -6.95 -1.17
CA ARG A 118 -14.41 -7.44 -1.38
C ARG A 118 -14.68 -8.72 -0.58
N ALA A 119 -13.81 -9.72 -0.65
CA ALA A 119 -13.96 -10.97 0.10
C ALA A 119 -13.94 -10.76 1.63
N ALA A 120 -13.13 -9.80 2.12
CA ALA A 120 -13.09 -9.45 3.53
C ALA A 120 -14.41 -8.83 4.00
N LEU A 121 -14.95 -7.87 3.24
CA LEU A 121 -16.24 -7.23 3.52
C LEU A 121 -17.39 -8.24 3.45
N ASP A 122 -17.47 -9.04 2.38
CA ASP A 122 -18.55 -10.01 2.15
C ASP A 122 -18.59 -11.10 3.24
N SER A 123 -17.44 -11.49 3.76
CA SER A 123 -17.35 -12.47 4.85
C SER A 123 -17.53 -11.85 6.24
N GLY A 124 -17.46 -10.53 6.36
CA GLY A 124 -17.42 -9.82 7.65
C GLY A 124 -16.14 -10.07 8.46
N ALA A 125 -15.07 -10.53 7.81
CA ALA A 125 -13.80 -10.81 8.47
C ALA A 125 -13.07 -9.52 8.90
N PHE A 126 -13.11 -8.51 8.05
CA PHE A 126 -12.58 -7.17 8.31
C PHE A 126 -13.52 -6.14 7.67
N ASP A 127 -13.74 -5.04 8.34
CA ASP A 127 -14.55 -3.90 7.90
C ASP A 127 -13.72 -2.61 7.75
N THR A 128 -12.50 -2.61 8.26
CA THR A 128 -11.57 -1.50 8.19
C THR A 128 -10.19 -1.93 7.73
N PHE A 129 -9.58 -1.08 6.92
CA PHE A 129 -8.35 -1.39 6.20
C PHE A 129 -7.30 -0.30 6.37
N HIS A 130 -6.06 -0.67 6.07
CA HIS A 130 -5.00 0.30 5.84
C HIS A 130 -4.39 0.07 4.46
N PHE A 131 -4.36 1.14 3.65
CA PHE A 131 -4.00 1.10 2.25
C PHE A 131 -2.70 1.87 1.98
N PRO A 132 -1.65 1.22 1.48
CA PRO A 132 -0.48 1.90 0.95
C PRO A 132 -0.76 2.54 -0.42
N ASP A 133 0.23 3.24 -0.94
CA ASP A 133 0.17 4.03 -2.17
C ASP A 133 -0.43 3.29 -3.39
N GLY A 134 -0.06 2.03 -3.60
CA GLY A 134 -0.56 1.23 -4.73
C GLY A 134 -2.07 0.92 -4.67
N MET A 135 -2.69 1.09 -3.51
CA MET A 135 -4.13 0.92 -3.32
C MET A 135 -4.91 2.23 -3.39
N ILE A 136 -4.24 3.39 -3.26
CA ILE A 136 -4.91 4.69 -3.21
C ILE A 136 -5.20 5.20 -4.63
N GLY A 137 -6.44 5.60 -4.88
CA GLY A 137 -6.86 6.18 -6.14
C GLY A 137 -8.37 6.09 -6.36
N ALA A 138 -8.85 6.74 -7.41
CA ALA A 138 -10.28 6.81 -7.75
C ALA A 138 -10.96 5.44 -7.85
N LYS A 139 -10.25 4.43 -8.37
CA LYS A 139 -10.78 3.06 -8.47
C LYS A 139 -11.14 2.42 -7.12
N LEU A 140 -10.39 2.72 -6.05
CA LEU A 140 -10.72 2.20 -4.72
C LEU A 140 -12.05 2.80 -4.25
N GLU A 141 -12.21 4.11 -4.42
CA GLU A 141 -13.44 4.83 -4.07
C GLU A 141 -14.62 4.39 -4.95
N GLU A 142 -14.42 4.23 -6.26
CA GLU A 142 -15.44 3.75 -7.19
C GLU A 142 -15.92 2.32 -6.85
N ASN A 143 -15.01 1.45 -6.40
CA ASN A 143 -15.32 0.06 -6.12
C ASN A 143 -16.04 -0.13 -4.77
N PHE A 144 -15.73 0.69 -3.76
CA PHE A 144 -16.15 0.43 -2.39
C PHE A 144 -16.91 1.59 -1.73
N GLY A 145 -16.65 2.84 -2.12
CA GLY A 145 -17.30 4.00 -1.53
C GLY A 145 -17.31 3.96 -0.01
N SER A 146 -18.51 4.10 0.58
CA SER A 146 -18.68 4.09 2.04
C SER A 146 -18.53 2.71 2.71
N GLU A 147 -18.38 1.63 1.96
CA GLU A 147 -18.17 0.30 2.55
C GLU A 147 -16.82 0.17 3.28
N ILE A 148 -15.88 1.06 2.96
CA ILE A 148 -14.56 1.11 3.60
C ILE A 148 -14.38 2.35 4.51
N ASP A 149 -15.47 2.98 4.94
CA ASP A 149 -15.42 4.09 5.89
C ASP A 149 -14.68 3.69 7.17
N GLY A 150 -13.86 4.60 7.69
CA GLY A 150 -12.98 4.32 8.83
C GLY A 150 -11.64 3.66 8.47
N SER A 151 -11.46 3.28 7.22
CA SER A 151 -10.15 2.87 6.71
C SER A 151 -9.22 4.06 6.54
N THR A 152 -7.94 3.80 6.49
CA THR A 152 -6.90 4.82 6.29
C THR A 152 -5.94 4.39 5.22
N GLY A 153 -5.19 5.36 4.70
CA GLY A 153 -4.15 5.08 3.73
C GLY A 153 -3.22 6.28 3.57
N GLN A 154 -2.14 6.08 2.87
CA GLN A 154 -1.20 7.13 2.51
C GLN A 154 -0.64 6.91 1.11
N HIS A 155 -0.24 8.00 0.50
CA HIS A 155 0.53 8.00 -0.73
C HIS A 155 1.65 9.04 -0.63
N PRO A 156 2.75 8.90 -1.38
CA PRO A 156 3.77 9.92 -1.44
C PRO A 156 3.17 11.19 -2.05
N GLY A 157 3.43 12.31 -1.41
CA GLY A 157 2.96 13.61 -1.88
C GLY A 157 3.51 14.70 -1.00
N THR A 158 3.80 15.84 -1.59
CA THR A 158 4.17 17.06 -0.88
C THR A 158 3.53 18.24 -1.60
N ASP A 159 3.19 19.28 -0.85
CA ASP A 159 2.87 20.58 -1.44
C ASP A 159 4.13 21.13 -2.09
N SER A 160 4.36 20.79 -3.34
CA SER A 160 5.51 21.25 -4.10
C SER A 160 5.24 22.65 -4.66
N PRO A 161 6.14 23.61 -4.45
CA PRO A 161 6.03 24.94 -5.08
C PRO A 161 6.00 24.88 -6.62
N GLY A 162 6.46 23.75 -7.19
CA GLY A 162 6.46 23.52 -8.63
C GLY A 162 5.19 22.88 -9.17
N ALA A 163 4.29 22.36 -8.32
CA ALA A 163 3.10 21.60 -8.76
C ALA A 163 2.19 22.42 -9.67
N ALA A 164 1.88 23.66 -9.33
CA ALA A 164 1.05 24.53 -10.17
C ALA A 164 1.70 24.80 -11.53
N LYS A 165 3.01 25.09 -11.54
CA LYS A 165 3.76 25.29 -12.78
C LYS A 165 3.79 24.04 -13.64
N PHE A 166 3.93 22.86 -13.03
CA PHE A 166 3.89 21.58 -13.76
C PHE A 166 2.51 21.35 -14.38
N ALA A 167 1.43 21.54 -13.60
CA ALA A 167 0.05 21.43 -14.10
C ALA A 167 -0.21 22.35 -15.29
N ASP A 168 0.25 23.60 -15.22
CA ASP A 168 0.15 24.56 -16.34
C ASP A 168 0.94 24.08 -17.57
N MET A 169 2.14 23.54 -17.37
CA MET A 169 2.99 23.08 -18.48
C MET A 169 2.42 21.90 -19.21
N VAL A 170 1.79 20.94 -18.50
CA VAL A 170 1.22 19.74 -19.10
C VAL A 170 -0.18 19.99 -19.69
N GLY A 171 -0.83 21.12 -19.35
CA GLY A 171 -2.07 21.58 -19.96
C GLY A 171 -3.21 20.58 -19.93
N GLY A 172 -3.28 19.72 -18.90
CA GLY A 172 -4.26 18.66 -18.78
C GLY A 172 -3.97 17.40 -19.62
N ALA A 173 -2.80 17.31 -20.24
CA ALA A 173 -2.40 16.12 -21.01
C ALA A 173 -2.14 14.90 -20.08
N PHE A 174 -1.85 15.17 -18.81
CA PHE A 174 -1.63 14.17 -17.77
C PHE A 174 -2.40 14.54 -16.51
N ASP A 175 -2.68 13.55 -15.67
CA ASP A 175 -3.18 13.80 -14.31
C ASP A 175 -2.04 14.33 -13.43
N ALA A 176 -1.97 15.65 -13.32
CA ALA A 176 -0.95 16.33 -12.51
C ALA A 176 -1.21 16.21 -10.99
N THR A 177 -2.31 15.57 -10.58
CA THR A 177 -2.63 15.30 -9.17
C THR A 177 -2.12 13.94 -8.71
N SER A 178 -1.76 13.06 -9.63
CA SER A 178 -1.16 11.78 -9.29
C SER A 178 0.20 11.96 -8.61
N PRO A 179 0.47 11.27 -7.48
CA PRO A 179 1.74 11.37 -6.78
C PRO A 179 2.93 10.80 -7.59
N PHE A 180 2.65 10.12 -8.69
CA PHE A 180 3.64 9.48 -9.55
C PHE A 180 3.74 10.09 -10.96
N THR A 181 3.11 11.23 -11.20
CA THR A 181 3.19 11.94 -12.48
C THR A 181 4.43 12.82 -12.58
#